data_9d2790014fe0b095b1b8b90cb0040305
#
_entry.id   9d2790014fe0b095b1b8b90cb0040305
#
_cell.length_a   1.000
_cell.length_b   1.000
_cell.length_c   1.000
_cell.angle_alpha   90.00
_cell.angle_beta   90.00
_cell.angle_gamma   90.00
#
_symmetry.space_group_name_H-M   'P 1'
#
loop_
_entity.id
_entity.type
_entity.pdbx_description
1 polymer ?
#
loop_
_entity_poly.entity_id
_entity_poly.type
_entity_poly.pdbx_seq_one_letter_code
_entity_poly.pdbx_strand_id
1 'polypeptide(L)'
;DIIQCKKAGCDGVVIGMLKADGSVDKDRCSELVSLAYPMGVTFHRAFDRVADPLKALEDVIQTGCERILTSGLQPQAQDGALLIKQLIESADGRISIMPGSGIRANNIVSIAHLTGAVEFHSSARLSIPSPMEYKSPFMNEQLSSISADETEIVAMINALKKFA
;
A
#
# COMPACT_ATOMS: atom_id res chain seq x y z
N ASP A 1 -13.61 -6.84 13.88
CA ASP A 1 -12.75 -7.40 12.81
C ASP A 1 -11.36 -7.75 13.31
N ILE A 2 -10.58 -6.84 13.95
CA ILE A 2 -9.20 -7.11 14.44
C ILE A 2 -9.16 -8.33 15.39
N ILE A 3 -10.09 -8.43 16.34
CA ILE A 3 -10.19 -9.57 17.26
C ILE A 3 -10.39 -10.89 16.50
N GLN A 4 -11.15 -10.88 15.41
CA GLN A 4 -11.34 -12.07 14.58
C GLN A 4 -10.06 -12.43 13.81
N CYS A 5 -9.33 -11.43 13.29
CA CYS A 5 -8.02 -11.64 12.67
C CYS A 5 -7.04 -12.30 13.66
N LYS A 6 -6.97 -11.82 14.91
CA LYS A 6 -6.15 -12.44 15.95
C LYS A 6 -6.53 -13.89 16.20
N LYS A 7 -7.84 -14.19 16.34
CA LYS A 7 -8.33 -15.56 16.55
C LYS A 7 -8.03 -16.47 15.36
N ALA A 8 -8.03 -15.91 14.14
CA ALA A 8 -7.71 -16.63 12.91
C ALA A 8 -6.21 -16.84 12.69
N GLY A 9 -5.35 -16.26 13.54
CA GLY A 9 -3.88 -16.38 13.43
C GLY A 9 -3.26 -15.52 12.33
N CYS A 10 -3.87 -14.36 12.00
CA CYS A 10 -3.26 -13.42 11.06
C CYS A 10 -1.98 -12.81 11.64
N ASP A 11 -0.98 -12.59 10.79
CA ASP A 11 0.30 -11.95 11.17
C ASP A 11 0.17 -10.43 11.29
N GLY A 12 -0.79 -9.82 10.59
CA GLY A 12 -0.97 -8.37 10.59
C GLY A 12 -2.35 -7.93 10.11
N VAL A 13 -2.61 -6.63 10.33
CA VAL A 13 -3.82 -5.95 9.85
C VAL A 13 -3.47 -4.64 9.17
N VAL A 14 -4.39 -4.15 8.34
CA VAL A 14 -4.24 -2.90 7.61
C VAL A 14 -5.34 -1.94 8.07
N ILE A 15 -4.94 -0.76 8.54
CA ILE A 15 -5.85 0.29 9.03
C ILE A 15 -5.50 1.64 8.42
N GLY A 16 -6.31 2.65 8.69
CA GLY A 16 -5.99 4.04 8.36
C GLY A 16 -7.21 4.94 8.51
N MET A 17 -7.10 5.94 9.37
CA MET A 17 -8.17 6.90 9.61
C MET A 17 -7.64 8.32 9.60
N LEU A 18 -8.38 9.18 8.92
CA LEU A 18 -8.14 10.62 8.86
C LEU A 18 -9.33 11.36 9.47
N LYS A 19 -9.05 12.53 9.99
CA LYS A 19 -10.06 13.53 10.33
C LYS A 19 -10.51 14.28 9.08
N ALA A 20 -11.58 15.04 9.18
CA ALA A 20 -12.14 15.80 8.06
C ALA A 20 -11.19 16.87 7.49
N ASP A 21 -10.23 17.33 8.29
CA ASP A 21 -9.18 18.28 7.88
C ASP A 21 -7.98 17.64 7.17
N GLY A 22 -8.01 16.31 6.96
CA GLY A 22 -6.91 15.55 6.35
C GLY A 22 -5.77 15.22 7.31
N SER A 23 -5.90 15.49 8.61
CA SER A 23 -4.93 15.02 9.60
C SER A 23 -5.19 13.56 10.00
N VAL A 24 -4.15 12.87 10.49
CA VAL A 24 -4.28 11.50 11.01
C VAL A 24 -5.11 11.52 12.29
N ASP A 25 -6.10 10.63 12.40
CA ASP A 25 -6.83 10.39 13.65
C ASP A 25 -6.00 9.46 14.55
N LYS A 26 -5.04 10.07 15.25
CA LYS A 26 -4.08 9.34 16.09
C LYS A 26 -4.74 8.52 17.18
N ASP A 27 -5.75 9.08 17.83
CA ASP A 27 -6.39 8.45 18.99
C ASP A 27 -7.01 7.12 18.57
N ARG A 28 -7.83 7.13 17.52
CA ARG A 28 -8.45 5.89 16.99
C ARG A 28 -7.43 4.94 16.40
N CYS A 29 -6.41 5.44 15.68
CA CYS A 29 -5.37 4.58 15.13
C CYS A 29 -4.59 3.88 16.26
N SER A 30 -4.21 4.60 17.33
CA SER A 30 -3.49 4.03 18.48
C SER A 30 -4.31 2.98 19.23
N GLU A 31 -5.63 3.21 19.39
CA GLU A 31 -6.53 2.20 19.94
C GLU A 31 -6.55 0.91 19.13
N LEU A 32 -6.64 1.03 17.80
CA LEU A 32 -6.63 -0.15 16.90
C LEU A 32 -5.29 -0.86 16.88
N VAL A 33 -4.17 -0.12 16.91
CA VAL A 33 -2.82 -0.70 17.04
C VAL A 33 -2.70 -1.48 18.35
N SER A 34 -3.13 -0.89 19.46
CA SER A 34 -3.12 -1.56 20.76
C SER A 34 -3.97 -2.83 20.75
N LEU A 35 -5.15 -2.78 20.13
CA LEU A 35 -6.04 -3.93 19.98
C LEU A 35 -5.42 -5.01 19.09
N ALA A 36 -4.65 -4.62 18.07
CA ALA A 36 -3.99 -5.53 17.13
C ALA A 36 -2.81 -6.28 17.77
N TYR A 37 -2.10 -5.69 18.73
CA TYR A 37 -0.91 -6.32 19.32
C TYR A 37 -1.16 -7.79 19.71
N PRO A 38 -0.27 -8.78 19.36
CA PRO A 38 1.07 -8.62 18.79
C PRO A 38 1.13 -8.65 17.25
N MET A 39 0.00 -8.55 16.53
CA MET A 39 0.00 -8.49 15.07
C MET A 39 0.62 -7.18 14.57
N GLY A 40 1.35 -7.25 13.45
CA GLY A 40 1.86 -6.06 12.76
C GLY A 40 0.73 -5.18 12.20
N VAL A 41 0.94 -3.86 12.15
CA VAL A 41 -0.09 -2.91 11.65
C VAL A 41 0.48 -2.05 10.53
N THR A 42 -0.18 -2.08 9.38
CA THR A 42 0.12 -1.21 8.24
C THR A 42 -0.91 -0.09 8.14
N PHE A 43 -0.46 1.15 8.05
CA PHE A 43 -1.31 2.28 7.69
C PHE A 43 -1.50 2.32 6.17
N HIS A 44 -2.72 2.23 5.70
CA HIS A 44 -3.02 2.08 4.27
C HIS A 44 -3.00 3.43 3.50
N ARG A 45 -3.40 3.39 2.23
CA ARG A 45 -3.43 4.53 1.31
C ARG A 45 -4.35 5.70 1.70
N ALA A 46 -4.97 5.71 2.87
CA ALA A 46 -5.49 6.95 3.44
C ALA A 46 -4.37 7.99 3.60
N PHE A 47 -3.11 7.54 3.79
CA PHE A 47 -1.95 8.39 3.80
C PHE A 47 -1.81 9.25 2.53
N ASP A 48 -2.25 8.78 1.39
CA ASP A 48 -2.22 9.55 0.13
C ASP A 48 -3.25 10.72 0.08
N ARG A 49 -4.01 10.93 1.15
CA ARG A 49 -5.04 11.99 1.28
C ARG A 49 -4.79 12.93 2.45
N VAL A 50 -3.62 12.85 3.06
CA VAL A 50 -3.25 13.75 4.17
C VAL A 50 -2.96 15.16 3.65
N ALA A 51 -3.23 16.16 4.48
CA ALA A 51 -2.97 17.56 4.13
C ALA A 51 -1.46 17.91 4.20
N ASP A 52 -0.74 17.28 5.14
CA ASP A 52 0.70 17.48 5.37
C ASP A 52 1.37 16.10 5.55
N PRO A 53 2.10 15.60 4.53
CA PRO A 53 2.66 14.26 4.57
C PRO A 53 3.79 14.07 5.59
N LEU A 54 4.60 15.10 5.90
CA LEU A 54 5.68 14.96 6.87
C LEU A 54 5.12 14.96 8.30
N LYS A 55 4.16 15.81 8.57
CA LYS A 55 3.44 15.77 9.85
C LYS A 55 2.68 14.45 10.01
N ALA A 56 2.01 13.98 8.97
CA ALA A 56 1.29 12.71 9.00
C ALA A 56 2.22 11.52 9.22
N LEU A 57 3.44 11.53 8.67
CA LEU A 57 4.46 10.52 8.95
C LEU A 57 4.73 10.43 10.46
N GLU A 58 5.02 11.56 11.11
CA GLU A 58 5.27 11.59 12.56
C GLU A 58 4.03 11.13 13.36
N ASP A 59 2.84 11.58 12.94
CA ASP A 59 1.59 11.18 13.58
C ASP A 59 1.37 9.65 13.47
N VAL A 60 1.65 9.02 12.32
CA VAL A 60 1.53 7.57 12.13
C VAL A 60 2.59 6.81 12.93
N ILE A 61 3.84 7.27 12.97
CA ILE A 61 4.90 6.67 13.81
C ILE A 61 4.44 6.63 15.28
N GLN A 62 3.88 7.73 15.79
CA GLN A 62 3.41 7.82 17.17
C GLN A 62 2.24 6.87 17.47
N THR A 63 1.47 6.42 16.48
CA THR A 63 0.42 5.41 16.69
C THR A 63 0.95 4.00 16.93
N GLY A 64 2.22 3.74 16.60
CA GLY A 64 2.82 2.42 16.69
C GLY A 64 2.59 1.53 15.46
N CYS A 65 2.13 2.10 14.33
CA CYS A 65 2.15 1.38 13.05
C CYS A 65 3.59 1.06 12.63
N GLU A 66 3.79 -0.12 12.03
CA GLU A 66 5.10 -0.58 11.57
C GLU A 66 5.40 -0.19 10.12
N ARG A 67 4.35 0.14 9.35
CA ARG A 67 4.47 0.37 7.91
C ARG A 67 3.44 1.38 7.42
N ILE A 68 3.82 2.16 6.40
CA ILE A 68 2.92 3.04 5.64
C ILE A 68 2.90 2.59 4.18
N LEU A 69 1.72 2.28 3.66
CA LEU A 69 1.49 2.04 2.24
C LEU A 69 1.09 3.37 1.58
N THR A 70 1.89 3.83 0.63
CA THR A 70 1.65 5.11 -0.05
C THR A 70 2.07 5.08 -1.53
N SER A 71 1.47 5.93 -2.32
CA SER A 71 1.92 6.26 -3.67
C SER A 71 2.60 7.65 -3.74
N GLY A 72 2.95 8.24 -2.59
CA GLY A 72 3.53 9.57 -2.52
C GLY A 72 2.55 10.67 -2.90
N LEU A 73 1.25 10.52 -2.49
CA LEU A 73 0.15 11.47 -2.77
C LEU A 73 -0.12 11.65 -4.28
N GLN A 74 0.30 10.69 -5.10
CA GLN A 74 0.08 10.69 -6.54
C GLN A 74 -0.79 9.48 -6.95
N PRO A 75 -1.39 9.49 -8.16
CA PRO A 75 -2.12 8.34 -8.67
C PRO A 75 -1.28 7.05 -8.69
N GLN A 76 0.02 7.16 -9.01
CA GLN A 76 0.96 6.04 -9.06
C GLN A 76 2.24 6.35 -8.27
N ALA A 77 2.83 5.30 -7.67
CA ALA A 77 4.04 5.43 -6.85
C ALA A 77 5.24 5.97 -7.63
N GLN A 78 5.32 5.70 -8.93
CA GLN A 78 6.38 6.23 -9.79
C GLN A 78 6.34 7.76 -9.86
N ASP A 79 5.13 8.34 -9.94
CA ASP A 79 4.94 9.79 -10.00
C ASP A 79 5.23 10.45 -8.65
N GLY A 80 4.99 9.73 -7.55
CA GLY A 80 5.25 10.17 -6.18
C GLY A 80 6.63 9.81 -5.63
N ALA A 81 7.55 9.29 -6.46
CA ALA A 81 8.82 8.75 -5.99
C ALA A 81 9.67 9.74 -5.18
N LEU A 82 9.65 11.02 -5.52
CA LEU A 82 10.40 12.05 -4.79
C LEU A 82 9.88 12.23 -3.35
N LEU A 83 8.55 12.27 -3.17
CA LEU A 83 7.97 12.36 -1.84
C LEU A 83 8.19 11.06 -1.06
N ILE A 84 8.07 9.90 -1.70
CA ILE A 84 8.36 8.60 -1.07
C ILE A 84 9.79 8.57 -0.55
N LYS A 85 10.77 9.03 -1.34
CA LYS A 85 12.16 9.17 -0.90
C LYS A 85 12.28 10.05 0.34
N GLN A 86 11.68 11.23 0.30
CA GLN A 86 11.69 12.17 1.43
C GLN A 86 11.06 11.55 2.69
N LEU A 87 9.98 10.80 2.55
CA LEU A 87 9.34 10.09 3.66
C LEU A 87 10.27 9.01 4.25
N ILE A 88 10.98 8.25 3.40
CA ILE A 88 11.95 7.23 3.85
C ILE A 88 13.10 7.90 4.61
N GLU A 89 13.67 8.96 4.07
CA GLU A 89 14.74 9.71 4.72
C GLU A 89 14.28 10.31 6.06
N SER A 90 13.07 10.88 6.10
CA SER A 90 12.49 11.46 7.33
C SER A 90 12.08 10.40 8.34
N ALA A 91 11.68 9.21 7.89
CA ALA A 91 11.32 8.10 8.78
C ALA A 91 12.54 7.57 9.56
N ASP A 92 13.75 7.66 8.99
CA ASP A 92 15.03 7.25 9.63
C ASP A 92 14.93 5.86 10.29
N GLY A 93 14.36 4.90 9.57
CA GLY A 93 14.18 3.51 10.02
C GLY A 93 13.13 3.29 11.11
N ARG A 94 12.42 4.34 11.58
CA ARG A 94 11.39 4.23 12.64
C ARG A 94 10.10 3.56 12.16
N ILE A 95 9.85 3.58 10.86
CA ILE A 95 8.70 2.96 10.21
C ILE A 95 9.07 2.60 8.76
N SER A 96 8.55 1.48 8.23
CA SER A 96 8.75 1.11 6.84
C SER A 96 7.82 1.91 5.92
N ILE A 97 8.36 2.52 4.87
CA ILE A 97 7.57 3.16 3.81
C ILE A 97 7.51 2.20 2.63
N MET A 98 6.32 1.72 2.31
CA MET A 98 6.06 0.72 1.28
C MET A 98 5.35 1.37 0.09
N PRO A 99 6.06 1.61 -1.04
CA PRO A 99 5.42 2.11 -2.25
C PRO A 99 4.36 1.16 -2.78
N GLY A 100 3.21 1.71 -3.17
CA GLY A 100 2.13 0.96 -3.79
C GLY A 100 1.33 1.81 -4.76
N SER A 101 0.53 1.19 -5.60
CA SER A 101 -0.15 1.73 -6.79
C SER A 101 0.76 1.80 -8.02
N GLY A 102 0.43 0.98 -9.00
CA GLY A 102 1.17 0.95 -10.27
C GLY A 102 2.53 0.26 -10.21
N ILE A 103 2.85 -0.45 -9.12
CA ILE A 103 4.08 -1.25 -9.03
C ILE A 103 3.96 -2.47 -9.94
N ARG A 104 4.96 -2.64 -10.84
CA ARG A 104 5.06 -3.69 -11.85
C ARG A 104 6.51 -4.13 -12.05
N ALA A 105 6.72 -5.27 -12.71
CA ALA A 105 8.05 -5.80 -12.99
C ALA A 105 8.93 -4.83 -13.81
N ASN A 106 8.33 -4.03 -14.67
CA ASN A 106 9.05 -3.07 -15.51
C ASN A 106 9.46 -1.76 -14.79
N ASN A 107 8.93 -1.47 -13.61
CA ASN A 107 9.23 -0.23 -12.89
C ASN A 107 9.73 -0.43 -11.44
N ILE A 108 9.54 -1.60 -10.84
CA ILE A 108 9.84 -1.84 -9.42
C ILE A 108 11.31 -1.53 -9.08
N VAL A 109 12.26 -1.91 -9.94
CA VAL A 109 13.69 -1.65 -9.73
C VAL A 109 14.01 -0.16 -9.84
N SER A 110 13.41 0.55 -10.80
CA SER A 110 13.61 1.99 -10.92
C SER A 110 13.04 2.75 -9.72
N ILE A 111 11.88 2.33 -9.21
CA ILE A 111 11.30 2.91 -8.00
C ILE A 111 12.17 2.60 -6.78
N ALA A 112 12.70 1.37 -6.65
CA ALA A 112 13.64 1.01 -5.59
C ALA A 112 14.89 1.92 -5.60
N HIS A 113 15.51 2.11 -6.75
CA HIS A 113 16.66 3.01 -6.91
C HIS A 113 16.34 4.46 -6.55
N LEU A 114 15.20 4.98 -7.03
CA LEU A 114 14.82 6.37 -6.83
C LEU A 114 14.46 6.68 -5.38
N THR A 115 13.80 5.74 -4.71
CA THR A 115 13.22 5.97 -3.38
C THR A 115 14.07 5.43 -2.24
N GLY A 116 14.85 4.38 -2.47
CA GLY A 116 15.51 3.59 -1.42
C GLY A 116 14.56 2.63 -0.68
N ALA A 117 13.34 2.43 -1.19
CA ALA A 117 12.37 1.51 -0.58
C ALA A 117 12.85 0.05 -0.69
N VAL A 118 12.62 -0.72 0.36
CA VAL A 118 12.97 -2.16 0.45
C VAL A 118 11.75 -3.08 0.46
N GLU A 119 10.56 -2.52 0.66
CA GLU A 119 9.28 -3.23 0.62
C GLU A 119 8.36 -2.60 -0.42
N PHE A 120 7.59 -3.41 -1.13
CA PHE A 120 6.70 -2.95 -2.21
C PHE A 120 5.36 -3.65 -2.14
N HIS A 121 4.30 -2.93 -2.50
CA HIS A 121 2.96 -3.49 -2.65
C HIS A 121 2.53 -3.46 -4.12
N SER A 122 2.13 -4.62 -4.65
CA SER A 122 1.52 -4.74 -5.97
C SER A 122 0.29 -5.64 -5.90
N SER A 123 -0.75 -5.29 -6.64
CA SER A 123 -1.90 -6.16 -6.85
C SER A 123 -1.67 -7.18 -7.97
N ALA A 124 -0.62 -7.01 -8.76
CA ALA A 124 -0.28 -7.83 -9.94
C ALA A 124 -1.52 -8.17 -10.81
N ARG A 125 -2.42 -7.20 -10.99
CA ARG A 125 -3.72 -7.43 -11.64
C ARG A 125 -3.57 -7.76 -13.11
N LEU A 126 -4.27 -8.83 -13.53
CA LEU A 126 -4.50 -9.20 -14.91
C LEU A 126 -6.01 -9.13 -15.18
N SER A 127 -6.40 -8.40 -16.23
CA SER A 127 -7.78 -8.41 -16.71
C SER A 127 -7.97 -9.57 -17.67
N ILE A 128 -8.86 -10.49 -17.34
CA ILE A 128 -9.20 -11.63 -18.16
C ILE A 128 -10.53 -11.33 -18.85
N PRO A 129 -10.58 -11.26 -20.20
CA PRO A 129 -11.83 -11.10 -20.92
C PRO A 129 -12.81 -12.22 -20.59
N SER A 130 -14.10 -11.90 -20.52
CA SER A 130 -15.13 -12.93 -20.41
C SER A 130 -15.13 -13.81 -21.66
N PRO A 131 -15.27 -15.13 -21.53
CA PRO A 131 -15.50 -16.02 -22.68
C PRO A 131 -16.92 -15.87 -23.27
N MET A 132 -17.79 -15.05 -22.67
CA MET A 132 -19.14 -14.83 -23.17
C MET A 132 -19.10 -13.98 -24.46
N GLU A 133 -19.62 -14.54 -25.56
CA GLU A 133 -19.73 -13.86 -26.84
C GLU A 133 -20.93 -12.90 -26.89
N TYR A 134 -22.06 -13.32 -26.31
CA TYR A 134 -23.26 -12.50 -26.26
C TYR A 134 -23.12 -11.35 -25.25
N LYS A 135 -23.40 -10.13 -25.70
CA LYS A 135 -23.49 -8.93 -24.85
C LYS A 135 -24.88 -8.35 -24.99
N SER A 136 -25.60 -8.23 -23.88
CA SER A 136 -26.91 -7.59 -23.89
C SER A 136 -26.78 -6.10 -24.23
N PRO A 137 -27.49 -5.59 -25.26
CA PRO A 137 -27.44 -4.17 -25.62
C PRO A 137 -28.09 -3.27 -24.54
N PHE A 138 -28.82 -3.87 -23.59
CA PHE A 138 -29.48 -3.15 -22.51
C PHE A 138 -28.70 -3.14 -21.20
N MET A 139 -27.58 -3.89 -21.14
CA MET A 139 -26.74 -3.99 -19.95
C MET A 139 -25.39 -3.31 -20.23
N ASN A 140 -25.06 -2.32 -19.42
CA ASN A 140 -23.78 -1.60 -19.53
C ASN A 140 -22.73 -2.25 -18.61
N GLU A 141 -22.36 -3.49 -18.91
CA GLU A 141 -21.46 -4.30 -18.08
C GLU A 141 -20.09 -4.46 -18.71
N GLN A 142 -19.04 -4.37 -17.90
CA GLN A 142 -17.71 -4.84 -18.28
C GLN A 142 -17.60 -6.31 -17.90
N LEU A 143 -17.69 -7.19 -18.88
CA LEU A 143 -17.64 -8.64 -18.70
C LEU A 143 -16.20 -9.18 -18.56
N SER A 144 -15.32 -8.45 -17.89
CA SER A 144 -13.97 -8.93 -17.58
C SER A 144 -13.85 -9.26 -16.09
N SER A 145 -13.15 -10.34 -15.79
CA SER A 145 -12.74 -10.66 -14.43
C SER A 145 -11.32 -10.14 -14.15
N ILE A 146 -11.02 -9.92 -12.88
CA ILE A 146 -9.69 -9.53 -12.45
C ILE A 146 -9.09 -10.69 -11.66
N SER A 147 -7.87 -11.11 -12.06
CA SER A 147 -7.09 -12.13 -11.38
C SER A 147 -5.71 -11.58 -11.02
N ALA A 148 -4.97 -12.28 -10.18
CA ALA A 148 -3.55 -12.05 -9.99
C ALA A 148 -2.77 -12.72 -11.14
N ASP A 149 -1.75 -12.02 -11.66
CA ASP A 149 -0.83 -12.54 -12.68
C ASP A 149 0.40 -13.14 -11.99
N GLU A 150 0.46 -14.46 -11.97
CA GLU A 150 1.58 -15.20 -11.39
C GLU A 150 2.91 -14.89 -12.10
N THR A 151 2.88 -14.73 -13.42
CA THR A 151 4.07 -14.40 -14.21
C THR A 151 4.62 -13.03 -13.81
N GLU A 152 3.75 -12.05 -13.65
CA GLU A 152 4.11 -10.71 -13.19
C GLU A 152 4.69 -10.74 -11.76
N ILE A 153 4.11 -11.54 -10.85
CA ILE A 153 4.60 -11.70 -9.48
C ILE A 153 6.03 -12.26 -9.50
N VAL A 154 6.25 -13.34 -10.23
CA VAL A 154 7.57 -13.98 -10.36
C VAL A 154 8.59 -13.02 -11.00
N ALA A 155 8.18 -12.25 -12.01
CA ALA A 155 9.04 -11.27 -12.66
C ALA A 155 9.47 -10.15 -11.68
N MET A 156 8.54 -9.61 -10.86
CA MET A 156 8.86 -8.62 -9.83
C MET A 156 9.85 -9.17 -8.79
N ILE A 157 9.61 -10.38 -8.29
CA ILE A 157 10.50 -11.04 -7.31
C ILE A 157 11.90 -11.21 -7.90
N ASN A 158 12.01 -11.69 -9.13
CA ASN A 158 13.29 -11.90 -9.79
C ASN A 158 14.02 -10.59 -10.09
N ALA A 159 13.30 -9.53 -10.41
CA ALA A 159 13.87 -8.20 -10.60
C ALA A 159 14.49 -7.67 -9.31
N LEU A 160 13.78 -7.79 -8.18
CA LEU A 160 14.29 -7.35 -6.87
C LEU A 160 15.48 -8.19 -6.39
N LYS A 161 15.46 -9.53 -6.59
CA LYS A 161 16.61 -10.39 -6.23
C LYS A 161 17.91 -10.04 -6.96
N LYS A 162 17.83 -9.49 -8.16
CA LYS A 162 19.01 -9.04 -8.92
C LYS A 162 19.46 -7.64 -8.51
N PHE A 163 18.59 -6.92 -7.83
CA PHE A 163 18.85 -5.55 -7.37
C PHE A 163 19.49 -5.52 -5.97
N ALA A 164 19.13 -6.48 -5.08
CA ALA A 164 19.70 -6.63 -3.74
C ALA A 164 21.13 -7.18 -3.76
#